data_101dc90bb05e6943b2430dea956dec51
#
_entry.id   101dc90bb05e6943b2430dea956dec51
#
_cell.length_a   1.000
_cell.length_b   1.000
_cell.length_c   1.000
_cell.angle_alpha   90.00
_cell.angle_beta   90.00
_cell.angle_gamma   90.00
#
_symmetry.space_group_name_H-M   'P 1'
#
loop_
_entity.id
_entity.type
_entity.pdbx_description
1 polymer ?
#
loop_
_entity_poly.entity_id
_entity_poly.type
_entity_poly.pdbx_seq_one_letter_code
_entity_poly.pdbx_strand_id
1 'polypeptide(L)'
;MLVQVNQNDGAPGAGVSIQIRGANSFSTSTEPLYIVDGIPFTTSGTPGTGKDGMLQTTNPLSAINPADIESIEILKDASATAIYGSRGANGVVLITTKRGAKGKDNISFSANFGISKVVKKMDMLDGYTYAKYRNEAAEMFNKYDGANEKIPYPGTSTVDPATGEAIYSPGPDDYRTGKYPSVNWQDEVFETALSQEYNLSVSGSSDKGYYAISGNILDQEGIINNSGYKRYTFRANVARKVHEWIEIGTNMSFTNSLNKLAKTNSVSDGIIRGTLFYPATAPLDDETNNAQLNWFSSNPYVYTRAAKDELTTNSFFSSSFVEITPYKDLKVRQNVGFSYNINERDV
;
A
#
# COMPACT_ATOMS: atom_id res chain seq x y z
N MET A 1 -3.97 5.50 -29.02
CA MET A 1 -4.00 4.35 -28.11
C MET A 1 -3.55 4.80 -26.75
N LEU A 2 -4.38 4.68 -25.71
CA LEU A 2 -4.15 5.24 -24.38
C LEU A 2 -3.31 4.29 -23.51
N VAL A 3 -2.37 4.86 -22.77
CA VAL A 3 -1.79 4.23 -21.58
C VAL A 3 -2.64 4.69 -20.42
N GLN A 4 -3.18 3.76 -19.64
CA GLN A 4 -3.96 4.06 -18.46
C GLN A 4 -3.12 3.71 -17.23
N VAL A 5 -2.99 4.67 -16.32
CA VAL A 5 -2.32 4.50 -15.03
C VAL A 5 -3.39 4.67 -13.97
N ASN A 6 -3.65 3.62 -13.22
CA ASN A 6 -4.62 3.62 -12.14
C ASN A 6 -3.90 3.41 -10.81
N GLN A 7 -4.16 4.28 -9.87
CA GLN A 7 -3.80 4.05 -8.48
C GLN A 7 -4.98 3.34 -7.81
N ASN A 8 -4.76 2.13 -7.35
CA ASN A 8 -5.83 1.28 -6.85
C ASN A 8 -6.38 1.75 -5.50
N ASP A 9 -5.53 2.34 -4.67
CA ASP A 9 -5.94 2.95 -3.42
C ASP A 9 -4.94 4.06 -3.00
N GLY A 10 -5.27 4.84 -1.96
CA GLY A 10 -4.43 5.91 -1.43
C GLY A 10 -3.54 5.49 -0.26
N ALA A 11 -3.46 4.20 0.05
CA ALA A 11 -2.64 3.71 1.16
C ALA A 11 -1.13 3.89 0.86
N PRO A 12 -0.29 4.10 1.88
CA PRO A 12 1.15 4.08 1.72
C PRO A 12 1.64 2.79 1.08
N GLY A 13 2.54 2.89 0.08
CA GLY A 13 3.04 1.72 -0.64
C GLY A 13 2.04 1.01 -1.54
N ALA A 14 0.86 1.58 -1.76
CA ALA A 14 -0.16 1.00 -2.63
C ALA A 14 0.31 0.82 -4.07
N GLY A 15 -0.21 -0.23 -4.71
CA GLY A 15 0.12 -0.58 -6.08
C GLY A 15 -0.44 0.42 -7.09
N VAL A 16 0.38 0.73 -8.08
CA VAL A 16 -0.05 1.43 -9.29
C VAL A 16 -0.18 0.41 -10.41
N SER A 17 -1.33 0.33 -11.04
CA SER A 17 -1.60 -0.54 -12.18
C SER A 17 -1.40 0.26 -13.46
N ILE A 18 -0.54 -0.24 -14.35
CA ILE A 18 -0.32 0.33 -15.67
C ILE A 18 -0.93 -0.61 -16.70
N GLN A 19 -1.88 -0.11 -17.47
CA GLN A 19 -2.49 -0.86 -18.57
C GLN A 19 -2.13 -0.21 -19.91
N ILE A 20 -1.59 -1.03 -20.81
CA ILE A 20 -1.25 -0.64 -22.18
C ILE A 20 -2.17 -1.45 -23.10
N ARG A 21 -2.92 -0.80 -23.99
CA ARG A 21 -3.85 -1.43 -24.97
C ARG A 21 -5.14 -2.04 -24.39
N GLY A 22 -5.46 -1.83 -23.08
CA GLY A 22 -6.63 -2.44 -22.44
C GLY A 22 -6.44 -3.92 -22.06
N ALA A 23 -7.48 -4.55 -21.56
CA ALA A 23 -7.42 -5.96 -21.15
C ALA A 23 -7.51 -6.88 -22.36
N ASN A 24 -6.41 -7.54 -22.71
CA ASN A 24 -6.35 -8.49 -23.84
C ASN A 24 -6.62 -9.95 -23.42
N SER A 25 -6.76 -10.23 -22.13
CA SER A 25 -7.00 -11.58 -21.61
C SER A 25 -7.91 -11.54 -20.38
N PHE A 26 -8.86 -12.48 -20.32
CA PHE A 26 -9.75 -12.69 -19.18
C PHE A 26 -9.12 -13.51 -18.06
N SER A 27 -8.01 -14.20 -18.31
CA SER A 27 -7.46 -15.21 -17.38
C SER A 27 -6.02 -14.99 -16.95
N THR A 28 -5.32 -13.99 -17.52
CA THR A 28 -3.92 -13.68 -17.21
C THR A 28 -3.76 -12.22 -16.83
N SER A 29 -2.69 -11.91 -16.08
CA SER A 29 -2.34 -10.54 -15.70
C SER A 29 -2.37 -9.61 -16.92
N THR A 30 -2.97 -8.44 -16.76
CA THR A 30 -2.98 -7.36 -17.77
C THR A 30 -1.79 -6.42 -17.63
N GLU A 31 -0.87 -6.71 -16.69
CA GLU A 31 0.31 -5.89 -16.45
C GLU A 31 1.33 -6.00 -17.58
N PRO A 32 1.99 -4.89 -17.92
CA PRO A 32 3.06 -4.88 -18.91
C PRO A 32 4.32 -5.58 -18.38
N LEU A 33 5.21 -5.97 -19.28
CA LEU A 33 6.54 -6.42 -18.93
C LEU A 33 7.43 -5.23 -18.55
N TYR A 34 8.00 -5.24 -17.35
CA TYR A 34 8.97 -4.24 -16.93
C TYR A 34 10.38 -4.70 -17.29
N ILE A 35 11.15 -3.80 -17.91
CA ILE A 35 12.57 -4.00 -18.25
C ILE A 35 13.38 -2.92 -17.56
N VAL A 36 14.28 -3.30 -16.67
CA VAL A 36 15.16 -2.37 -15.96
C VAL A 36 16.59 -2.54 -16.48
N ASP A 37 17.14 -1.49 -17.07
CA ASP A 37 18.48 -1.48 -17.67
C ASP A 37 18.74 -2.69 -18.62
N GLY A 38 17.72 -3.05 -19.41
CA GLY A 38 17.77 -4.11 -20.39
C GLY A 38 17.50 -5.52 -19.87
N ILE A 39 17.23 -5.71 -18.57
CA ILE A 39 16.91 -7.01 -17.96
C ILE A 39 15.43 -7.03 -17.55
N PRO A 40 14.70 -8.11 -17.86
CA PRO A 40 13.34 -8.30 -17.40
C PRO A 40 13.27 -8.29 -15.87
N PHE A 41 12.48 -7.37 -15.33
CA PHE A 41 12.19 -7.28 -13.91
C PHE A 41 10.88 -8.02 -13.64
N THR A 42 10.99 -9.21 -13.08
CA THR A 42 9.83 -10.00 -12.68
C THR A 42 9.59 -9.77 -11.19
N THR A 43 8.51 -9.10 -10.89
CA THR A 43 7.93 -9.21 -9.57
C THR A 43 7.01 -10.41 -9.61
N SER A 44 7.35 -11.41 -8.86
CA SER A 44 6.36 -12.41 -8.50
C SER A 44 5.33 -11.62 -7.68
N GLY A 45 4.23 -11.23 -8.32
CA GLY A 45 3.10 -10.71 -7.58
C GLY A 45 2.81 -11.75 -6.51
N THR A 46 3.01 -11.42 -5.26
CA THR A 46 2.49 -12.26 -4.20
C THR A 46 0.99 -12.22 -4.41
N PRO A 47 0.36 -13.29 -4.85
CA PRO A 47 -1.08 -13.35 -4.77
C PRO A 47 -1.36 -13.20 -3.29
N GLY A 48 -1.92 -12.08 -2.89
CA GLY A 48 -2.54 -11.99 -1.59
C GLY A 48 -3.73 -12.92 -1.59
N THR A 49 -3.48 -14.21 -1.52
CA THR A 49 -4.48 -15.22 -1.22
C THR A 49 -4.79 -15.17 0.27
N GLY A 50 -5.22 -14.01 0.74
CA GLY A 50 -6.05 -13.97 1.92
C GLY A 50 -7.36 -14.67 1.58
N LYS A 51 -7.88 -15.49 2.48
CA LYS A 51 -9.17 -16.18 2.37
C LYS A 51 -10.33 -15.26 1.99
N ASP A 52 -10.14 -13.95 2.01
CA ASP A 52 -11.15 -12.91 1.84
C ASP A 52 -11.04 -12.13 0.51
N GLY A 53 -10.25 -12.61 -0.47
CA GLY A 53 -10.21 -12.02 -1.82
C GLY A 53 -9.61 -10.60 -1.90
N MET A 54 -8.96 -10.13 -0.87
CA MET A 54 -8.39 -8.79 -0.80
C MET A 54 -6.92 -8.82 -1.18
N LEU A 55 -6.70 -8.57 -2.44
CA LEU A 55 -5.40 -8.38 -3.03
C LEU A 55 -5.01 -6.90 -2.92
N GLN A 56 -4.26 -6.53 -1.92
CA GLN A 56 -3.37 -5.39 -2.11
C GLN A 56 -2.24 -5.86 -3.02
N THR A 57 -2.32 -5.51 -4.29
CA THR A 57 -1.22 -5.75 -5.23
C THR A 57 -0.07 -4.84 -4.84
N THR A 58 1.04 -5.43 -4.43
CA THR A 58 2.27 -4.67 -4.24
C THR A 58 2.71 -4.15 -5.60
N ASN A 59 3.07 -2.87 -5.65
CA ASN A 59 3.57 -2.27 -6.89
C ASN A 59 4.93 -2.87 -7.25
N PRO A 60 5.08 -3.48 -8.43
CA PRO A 60 6.39 -3.94 -8.90
C PRO A 60 7.45 -2.85 -8.89
N LEU A 61 7.05 -1.63 -9.17
CA LEU A 61 7.93 -0.47 -9.21
C LEU A 61 8.31 0.04 -7.81
N SER A 62 7.67 -0.45 -6.74
CA SER A 62 8.01 -0.04 -5.37
C SER A 62 9.43 -0.42 -4.96
N ALA A 63 10.03 -1.42 -5.62
CA ALA A 63 11.42 -1.81 -5.42
C ALA A 63 12.44 -0.83 -6.07
N ILE A 64 11.97 0.11 -6.89
CA ILE A 64 12.83 1.09 -7.59
C ILE A 64 12.56 2.47 -7.00
N ASN A 65 13.63 3.14 -6.56
CA ASN A 65 13.50 4.54 -6.14
C ASN A 65 13.27 5.45 -7.37
N PRO A 66 12.16 6.22 -7.43
CA PRO A 66 11.91 7.14 -8.54
C PRO A 66 13.05 8.15 -8.77
N ALA A 67 13.76 8.54 -7.71
CA ALA A 67 14.91 9.46 -7.81
C ALA A 67 16.09 8.88 -8.61
N ASP A 68 16.18 7.55 -8.75
CA ASP A 68 17.21 6.85 -9.52
C ASP A 68 16.84 6.64 -10.99
N ILE A 69 15.63 6.98 -11.39
CA ILE A 69 15.14 6.81 -12.77
C ILE A 69 15.62 8.00 -13.62
N GLU A 70 16.20 7.69 -14.77
CA GLU A 70 16.57 8.66 -15.80
C GLU A 70 15.44 8.84 -16.82
N SER A 71 14.89 7.72 -17.33
CA SER A 71 13.78 7.73 -18.28
C SER A 71 12.89 6.52 -18.14
N ILE A 72 11.61 6.69 -18.51
CA ILE A 72 10.63 5.63 -18.66
C ILE A 72 10.09 5.71 -20.08
N GLU A 73 10.25 4.62 -20.82
CA GLU A 73 9.74 4.50 -22.19
C GLU A 73 8.70 3.38 -22.26
N ILE A 74 7.60 3.62 -22.93
CA ILE A 74 6.49 2.66 -23.05
C ILE A 74 6.41 2.17 -24.47
N LEU A 75 6.76 0.89 -24.69
CA LEU A 75 6.63 0.23 -25.98
C LEU A 75 5.22 -0.33 -26.11
N LYS A 76 4.42 0.34 -26.95
CA LYS A 76 3.02 -0.02 -27.18
C LYS A 76 2.78 -0.70 -28.54
N ASP A 77 3.75 -0.69 -29.45
CA ASP A 77 3.57 -1.23 -30.79
C ASP A 77 4.10 -2.67 -30.91
N ALA A 78 3.39 -3.52 -31.64
CA ALA A 78 3.75 -4.93 -31.77
C ALA A 78 5.16 -5.15 -32.32
N SER A 79 5.60 -4.29 -33.24
CA SER A 79 6.95 -4.32 -33.79
C SER A 79 8.02 -4.03 -32.74
N ALA A 80 7.77 -3.06 -31.85
CA ALA A 80 8.69 -2.69 -30.78
C ALA A 80 8.73 -3.74 -29.65
N THR A 81 7.62 -4.43 -29.38
CA THR A 81 7.54 -5.45 -28.33
C THR A 81 7.93 -6.86 -28.81
N ALA A 82 8.06 -7.08 -30.13
CA ALA A 82 8.37 -8.39 -30.72
C ALA A 82 9.66 -9.03 -30.19
N ILE A 83 10.68 -8.22 -29.86
CA ILE A 83 11.96 -8.70 -29.30
C ILE A 83 11.81 -9.36 -27.92
N TYR A 84 10.70 -9.09 -27.21
CA TYR A 84 10.41 -9.66 -25.89
C TYR A 84 9.47 -10.87 -25.94
N GLY A 85 9.10 -11.31 -27.17
CA GLY A 85 8.25 -12.48 -27.39
C GLY A 85 6.87 -12.37 -26.77
N SER A 86 6.30 -13.50 -26.33
CA SER A 86 4.97 -13.56 -25.71
C SER A 86 4.85 -12.74 -24.42
N ARG A 87 5.94 -12.53 -23.70
CA ARG A 87 5.96 -11.72 -22.48
C ARG A 87 5.68 -10.23 -22.74
N GLY A 88 5.95 -9.74 -23.97
CA GLY A 88 5.66 -8.38 -24.39
C GLY A 88 4.24 -8.15 -24.89
N ALA A 89 3.34 -9.15 -24.84
CA ALA A 89 1.99 -9.08 -25.41
C ALA A 89 1.13 -7.93 -24.82
N ASN A 90 1.26 -7.66 -23.53
CA ASN A 90 0.55 -6.58 -22.82
C ASN A 90 1.27 -5.22 -22.90
N GLY A 91 2.34 -5.12 -23.72
CA GLY A 91 3.22 -3.96 -23.78
C GLY A 91 4.46 -4.12 -22.89
N VAL A 92 5.43 -3.23 -23.07
CA VAL A 92 6.69 -3.24 -22.32
C VAL A 92 6.97 -1.84 -21.79
N VAL A 93 7.36 -1.76 -20.53
CA VAL A 93 7.83 -0.54 -19.86
C VAL A 93 9.34 -0.66 -19.69
N LEU A 94 10.09 0.17 -20.41
CA LEU A 94 11.55 0.26 -20.29
C LEU A 94 11.89 1.31 -19.25
N ILE A 95 12.65 0.95 -18.25
CA ILE A 95 13.13 1.84 -17.21
C ILE A 95 14.65 1.92 -17.34
N THR A 96 15.14 3.11 -17.65
CA THR A 96 16.56 3.40 -17.65
C THR A 96 16.91 4.14 -16.37
N THR A 97 17.93 3.66 -15.71
CA THR A 97 18.37 4.24 -14.44
C THR A 97 19.54 5.18 -14.64
N LYS A 98 19.67 6.19 -13.75
CA LYS A 98 20.71 7.21 -13.81
C LYS A 98 22.10 6.60 -13.82
N ARG A 99 22.95 7.17 -14.66
CA ARG A 99 24.40 6.92 -14.77
C ARG A 99 25.15 8.18 -14.41
N GLY A 100 26.43 8.06 -14.07
CA GLY A 100 27.27 9.23 -13.86
C GLY A 100 27.38 10.07 -15.14
N ALA A 101 27.11 11.38 -15.04
CA ALA A 101 27.30 12.31 -16.14
C ALA A 101 28.78 12.63 -16.35
N LYS A 102 29.22 12.86 -17.59
CA LYS A 102 30.62 13.27 -17.88
C LYS A 102 30.93 14.63 -17.25
N GLY A 103 32.06 14.72 -16.62
CA GLY A 103 32.63 15.97 -16.13
C GLY A 103 32.99 15.93 -14.66
N LYS A 104 32.16 16.50 -13.80
CA LYS A 104 32.43 16.59 -12.35
C LYS A 104 31.66 15.55 -11.56
N ASP A 105 32.28 15.10 -10.49
CA ASP A 105 31.58 14.33 -9.48
C ASP A 105 30.45 15.18 -8.90
N ASN A 106 29.29 14.56 -8.77
CA ASN A 106 28.08 15.20 -8.25
C ASN A 106 27.60 14.47 -7.00
N ILE A 107 27.42 15.24 -5.93
CA ILE A 107 26.78 14.74 -4.69
C ILE A 107 25.46 15.46 -4.57
N SER A 108 24.38 14.71 -4.44
CA SER A 108 23.03 15.24 -4.27
C SER A 108 22.40 14.65 -3.02
N PHE A 109 21.86 15.53 -2.20
CA PHE A 109 21.03 15.16 -1.06
C PHE A 109 19.67 15.84 -1.19
N SER A 110 18.60 15.11 -0.97
CA SER A 110 17.25 15.67 -0.88
C SER A 110 16.50 15.07 0.29
N ALA A 111 15.70 15.90 0.95
CA ALA A 111 14.80 15.50 2.01
C ALA A 111 13.40 16.06 1.71
N ASN A 112 12.41 15.20 1.66
CA ASN A 112 11.01 15.55 1.41
C ASN A 112 10.18 15.22 2.64
N PHE A 113 9.31 16.14 3.04
CA PHE A 113 8.39 15.95 4.14
C PHE A 113 6.98 16.21 3.65
N GLY A 114 6.06 15.34 3.99
CA GLY A 114 4.65 15.46 3.65
C GLY A 114 3.76 15.23 4.87
N ILE A 115 2.61 15.87 4.88
CA ILE A 115 1.57 15.66 5.89
C ILE A 115 0.29 15.30 5.16
N SER A 116 -0.31 14.19 5.54
CA SER A 116 -1.57 13.71 4.98
C SER A 116 -2.63 13.62 6.08
N LYS A 117 -3.85 14.02 5.76
CA LYS A 117 -5.00 13.91 6.66
C LYS A 117 -6.28 13.68 5.87
N VAL A 118 -7.29 13.15 6.53
CA VAL A 118 -8.63 13.05 5.95
C VAL A 118 -9.17 14.45 5.67
N VAL A 119 -9.53 14.71 4.42
CA VAL A 119 -10.00 16.04 3.97
C VAL A 119 -11.40 16.34 4.54
N LYS A 120 -12.27 15.32 4.56
CA LYS A 120 -13.65 15.46 5.05
C LYS A 120 -14.07 14.15 5.69
N LYS A 121 -14.56 14.22 6.92
CA LYS A 121 -15.24 13.13 7.61
C LYS A 121 -16.74 13.21 7.33
N MET A 122 -17.40 12.06 7.41
CA MET A 122 -18.87 12.03 7.30
C MET A 122 -19.50 12.48 8.62
N ASP A 123 -20.59 13.21 8.51
CA ASP A 123 -21.38 13.60 9.69
C ASP A 123 -22.10 12.35 10.22
N MET A 124 -21.78 11.95 11.43
CA MET A 124 -22.33 10.76 12.09
C MET A 124 -23.25 11.17 13.23
N LEU A 125 -24.18 10.30 13.56
CA LEU A 125 -25.03 10.48 14.73
C LEU A 125 -24.18 10.41 16.01
N ASP A 126 -24.41 11.33 16.92
CA ASP A 126 -23.87 11.22 18.27
C ASP A 126 -24.62 10.15 19.10
N GLY A 127 -24.10 9.82 20.28
CA GLY A 127 -24.67 8.77 21.14
C GLY A 127 -26.13 9.03 21.51
N TYR A 128 -26.50 10.27 21.79
CA TYR A 128 -27.89 10.66 22.10
C TYR A 128 -28.82 10.42 20.90
N THR A 129 -28.48 10.97 19.76
CA THR A 129 -29.31 10.87 18.54
C THR A 129 -29.36 9.44 18.04
N TYR A 130 -28.26 8.69 18.12
CA TYR A 130 -28.22 7.28 17.77
C TYR A 130 -29.14 6.45 18.67
N ALA A 131 -29.06 6.61 20.01
CA ALA A 131 -29.89 5.87 20.95
C ALA A 131 -31.39 6.18 20.73
N LYS A 132 -31.72 7.46 20.51
CA LYS A 132 -33.10 7.89 20.19
C LYS A 132 -33.60 7.26 18.90
N TYR A 133 -32.81 7.32 17.83
CA TYR A 133 -33.16 6.70 16.56
C TYR A 133 -33.40 5.20 16.67
N ARG A 134 -32.56 4.49 17.42
CA ARG A 134 -32.69 3.04 17.63
C ARG A 134 -33.94 2.68 18.42
N ASN A 135 -34.30 3.49 19.41
CA ASN A 135 -35.54 3.30 20.16
C ASN A 135 -36.79 3.50 19.27
N GLU A 136 -36.82 4.63 18.53
CA GLU A 136 -37.91 4.92 17.59
C GLU A 136 -38.04 3.80 16.52
N ALA A 137 -36.93 3.30 16.01
CA ALA A 137 -36.92 2.20 15.05
C ALA A 137 -37.56 0.91 15.65
N ALA A 138 -37.20 0.54 16.89
CA ALA A 138 -37.75 -0.62 17.57
C ALA A 138 -39.27 -0.43 17.86
N GLU A 139 -39.70 0.74 18.30
CA GLU A 139 -41.11 1.08 18.52
C GLU A 139 -41.92 0.99 17.22
N MET A 140 -41.41 1.51 16.12
CA MET A 140 -42.07 1.47 14.82
C MET A 140 -42.18 0.02 14.29
N PHE A 141 -41.13 -0.79 14.47
CA PHE A 141 -41.11 -2.19 14.08
C PHE A 141 -42.17 -2.99 14.87
N ASN A 142 -42.22 -2.75 16.19
CA ASN A 142 -43.24 -3.37 17.03
C ASN A 142 -44.69 -2.97 16.61
N LYS A 143 -44.87 -1.70 16.25
CA LYS A 143 -46.18 -1.16 15.88
C LYS A 143 -46.68 -1.65 14.54
N TYR A 144 -45.84 -1.73 13.54
CA TYR A 144 -46.26 -2.00 12.15
C TYR A 144 -46.06 -3.45 11.72
N ASP A 145 -45.02 -4.13 12.22
CA ASP A 145 -44.72 -5.52 11.87
C ASP A 145 -45.23 -6.52 12.93
N GLY A 146 -45.81 -6.04 14.04
CA GLY A 146 -46.27 -6.88 15.13
C GLY A 146 -45.14 -7.63 15.84
N ALA A 147 -43.91 -7.20 15.68
CA ALA A 147 -42.76 -7.72 16.38
C ALA A 147 -42.81 -7.39 17.88
N ASN A 148 -42.01 -8.05 18.67
CA ASN A 148 -41.85 -7.76 20.10
C ASN A 148 -40.36 -7.46 20.38
N GLU A 149 -39.82 -6.52 19.64
CA GLU A 149 -38.44 -6.07 19.80
C GLU A 149 -38.24 -5.32 21.10
N LYS A 150 -37.17 -5.66 21.80
CA LYS A 150 -36.75 -4.93 23.02
C LYS A 150 -36.32 -3.51 22.67
N ILE A 151 -36.76 -2.52 23.42
CA ILE A 151 -36.21 -1.15 23.30
C ILE A 151 -34.74 -1.16 23.68
N PRO A 152 -33.83 -0.79 22.77
CA PRO A 152 -32.38 -0.96 23.01
C PRO A 152 -31.83 -0.05 24.12
N TYR A 153 -32.40 1.17 24.26
CA TYR A 153 -31.93 2.18 25.21
C TYR A 153 -33.07 2.66 26.10
N PRO A 154 -33.56 1.84 27.05
CA PRO A 154 -34.77 2.15 27.80
C PRO A 154 -34.56 3.15 28.94
N GLY A 155 -33.33 3.40 29.39
CA GLY A 155 -33.05 4.26 30.56
C GLY A 155 -33.56 3.68 31.88
N THR A 156 -33.63 2.36 32.00
CA THR A 156 -34.20 1.67 33.17
C THR A 156 -33.25 0.62 33.74
N SER A 157 -33.46 0.30 35.02
CA SER A 157 -32.76 -0.82 35.67
C SER A 157 -33.60 -2.10 35.56
N THR A 158 -32.92 -3.19 35.27
CA THR A 158 -33.47 -4.56 35.35
C THR A 158 -32.66 -5.35 36.34
N VAL A 159 -33.24 -6.41 36.93
CA VAL A 159 -32.54 -7.32 37.84
C VAL A 159 -32.03 -8.52 37.04
N ASP A 160 -30.76 -8.83 37.16
CA ASP A 160 -30.18 -10.03 36.57
C ASP A 160 -30.80 -11.26 37.30
N PRO A 161 -31.50 -12.13 36.60
CA PRO A 161 -32.13 -13.30 37.23
C PRO A 161 -31.13 -14.33 37.78
N ALA A 162 -29.87 -14.29 37.32
CA ALA A 162 -28.83 -15.22 37.74
C ALA A 162 -28.08 -14.73 38.97
N THR A 163 -27.83 -13.43 39.08
CA THR A 163 -27.04 -12.85 40.17
C THR A 163 -27.85 -12.05 41.19
N GLY A 164 -29.08 -11.64 40.82
CA GLY A 164 -29.92 -10.76 41.64
C GLY A 164 -29.48 -9.31 41.68
N GLU A 165 -28.45 -8.94 40.89
CA GLU A 165 -27.93 -7.60 40.82
C GLU A 165 -28.74 -6.70 39.86
N ALA A 166 -28.82 -5.41 40.17
CA ALA A 166 -29.47 -4.44 39.33
C ALA A 166 -28.54 -4.04 38.18
N ILE A 167 -28.94 -4.32 36.91
CA ILE A 167 -28.25 -3.90 35.69
C ILE A 167 -28.99 -2.68 35.15
N TYR A 168 -28.30 -1.54 35.06
CA TYR A 168 -28.82 -0.34 34.43
C TYR A 168 -28.57 -0.36 32.92
N SER A 169 -29.63 -0.23 32.15
CA SER A 169 -29.56 -0.05 30.70
C SER A 169 -29.73 1.43 30.36
N PRO A 170 -28.70 2.08 29.78
CA PRO A 170 -28.72 3.53 29.56
C PRO A 170 -29.83 3.97 28.63
N GLY A 171 -30.38 5.17 28.86
CA GLY A 171 -31.30 5.83 27.96
C GLY A 171 -30.61 6.89 27.10
N PRO A 172 -31.30 7.49 26.12
CA PRO A 172 -30.70 8.52 25.26
C PRO A 172 -30.10 9.70 26.07
N ASP A 173 -30.76 10.17 27.10
CA ASP A 173 -30.33 11.32 27.91
C ASP A 173 -29.03 11.03 28.69
N ASP A 174 -28.72 9.81 29.00
CA ASP A 174 -27.46 9.43 29.67
C ASP A 174 -26.24 9.73 28.77
N TYR A 175 -26.40 9.61 27.45
CA TYR A 175 -25.36 9.96 26.48
C TYR A 175 -25.23 11.48 26.31
N ARG A 176 -26.36 12.22 26.34
CA ARG A 176 -26.39 13.68 26.26
C ARG A 176 -25.73 14.32 27.47
N THR A 177 -25.90 13.75 28.65
CA THR A 177 -25.31 14.27 29.89
C THR A 177 -23.84 13.87 30.08
N GLY A 178 -23.28 13.05 29.18
CA GLY A 178 -21.90 12.55 29.27
C GLY A 178 -21.70 11.46 30.33
N LYS A 179 -22.78 10.91 30.90
CA LYS A 179 -22.70 9.76 31.83
C LYS A 179 -22.20 8.49 31.13
N TYR A 180 -22.54 8.35 29.84
CA TYR A 180 -22.04 7.30 28.96
C TYR A 180 -21.32 7.90 27.77
N PRO A 181 -20.32 7.19 27.19
CA PRO A 181 -19.52 7.70 26.09
C PRO A 181 -20.35 7.86 24.82
N SER A 182 -20.04 8.90 24.06
CA SER A 182 -20.53 9.13 22.71
C SER A 182 -19.30 9.19 21.78
N VAL A 183 -19.07 8.15 20.99
CA VAL A 183 -17.86 7.96 20.22
C VAL A 183 -18.06 8.30 18.77
N ASN A 184 -17.21 9.15 18.24
CA ASN A 184 -17.06 9.35 16.79
C ASN A 184 -15.91 8.44 16.32
N TRP A 185 -16.24 7.30 15.77
CA TRP A 185 -15.28 6.29 15.35
C TRP A 185 -14.29 6.75 14.29
N GLN A 186 -14.66 7.75 13.49
CA GLN A 186 -13.75 8.33 12.52
C GLN A 186 -12.61 9.11 13.20
N ASP A 187 -12.87 9.72 14.36
CA ASP A 187 -11.85 10.46 15.12
C ASP A 187 -10.86 9.50 15.79
N GLU A 188 -11.32 8.30 16.13
CA GLU A 188 -10.51 7.28 16.80
C GLU A 188 -9.63 6.47 15.84
N VAL A 189 -10.00 6.39 14.57
CA VAL A 189 -9.33 5.56 13.56
C VAL A 189 -8.44 6.38 12.65
N PHE A 190 -8.84 7.62 12.32
CA PHE A 190 -8.07 8.46 11.42
C PHE A 190 -7.17 9.42 12.17
N GLU A 191 -5.92 9.45 11.74
CA GLU A 191 -4.90 10.34 12.27
C GLU A 191 -4.26 11.21 11.19
N THR A 192 -3.47 12.19 11.63
CA THR A 192 -2.61 12.96 10.73
C THR A 192 -1.32 12.17 10.52
N ALA A 193 -1.07 11.78 9.29
CA ALA A 193 0.05 10.96 8.88
C ALA A 193 1.23 11.80 8.40
N LEU A 194 2.44 11.42 8.80
CA LEU A 194 3.69 12.03 8.38
C LEU A 194 4.36 11.16 7.30
N SER A 195 4.89 11.81 6.28
CA SER A 195 5.72 11.18 5.26
C SER A 195 7.09 11.83 5.24
N GLN A 196 8.14 11.01 5.24
CA GLN A 196 9.53 11.45 5.21
C GLN A 196 10.30 10.65 4.18
N GLU A 197 11.03 11.34 3.32
CA GLU A 197 11.88 10.70 2.32
C GLU A 197 13.24 11.38 2.28
N TYR A 198 14.29 10.58 2.36
CA TYR A 198 15.67 11.02 2.30
C TYR A 198 16.38 10.30 1.16
N ASN A 199 16.98 11.07 0.26
CA ASN A 199 17.76 10.55 -0.86
C ASN A 199 19.18 11.13 -0.79
N LEU A 200 20.17 10.26 -0.87
CA LEU A 200 21.57 10.61 -1.03
C LEU A 200 22.12 9.93 -2.28
N SER A 201 22.74 10.67 -3.16
CA SER A 201 23.38 10.09 -4.34
C SER A 201 24.74 10.72 -4.62
N VAL A 202 25.66 9.89 -5.08
CA VAL A 202 26.99 10.29 -5.54
C VAL A 202 27.20 9.70 -6.92
N SER A 203 27.55 10.52 -7.89
CA SER A 203 27.78 10.07 -9.26
C SER A 203 28.90 10.81 -9.93
N GLY A 204 29.59 10.14 -10.84
CA GLY A 204 30.65 10.73 -11.62
C GLY A 204 30.97 9.87 -12.85
N SER A 205 31.64 10.48 -13.82
CA SER A 205 32.07 9.81 -15.03
C SER A 205 33.36 10.41 -15.59
N SER A 206 34.20 9.55 -16.08
CA SER A 206 35.42 9.87 -16.79
C SER A 206 35.47 9.13 -18.13
N ASP A 207 36.52 9.35 -18.93
CA ASP A 207 36.72 8.56 -20.16
C ASP A 207 36.99 7.08 -19.90
N LYS A 208 37.31 6.72 -18.64
CA LYS A 208 37.62 5.35 -18.21
C LYS A 208 36.42 4.63 -17.58
N GLY A 209 35.30 5.30 -17.34
CA GLY A 209 34.13 4.69 -16.77
C GLY A 209 33.24 5.66 -16.00
N TYR A 210 32.15 5.15 -15.44
CA TYR A 210 31.21 5.93 -14.63
C TYR A 210 30.82 5.16 -13.36
N TYR A 211 30.32 5.93 -12.40
CA TYR A 211 29.67 5.40 -11.21
C TYR A 211 28.45 6.25 -10.84
N ALA A 212 27.43 5.60 -10.30
CA ALA A 212 26.30 6.24 -9.65
C ALA A 212 25.89 5.36 -8.47
N ILE A 213 26.00 5.88 -7.27
CA ILE A 213 25.66 5.18 -6.03
C ILE A 213 24.60 6.01 -5.33
N SER A 214 23.53 5.39 -4.89
CA SER A 214 22.43 6.07 -4.19
C SER A 214 21.92 5.25 -3.00
N GLY A 215 21.42 5.98 -2.00
CA GLY A 215 20.68 5.44 -0.88
C GLY A 215 19.39 6.22 -0.68
N ASN A 216 18.29 5.53 -0.42
CA ASN A 216 17.00 6.13 -0.15
C ASN A 216 16.38 5.51 1.11
N ILE A 217 15.80 6.36 1.92
CA ILE A 217 14.96 5.99 3.06
C ILE A 217 13.62 6.66 2.86
N LEU A 218 12.55 5.89 2.83
CA LEU A 218 11.17 6.35 2.77
C LEU A 218 10.41 5.81 3.98
N ASP A 219 9.78 6.69 4.74
CA ASP A 219 8.88 6.37 5.84
C ASP A 219 7.57 7.13 5.64
N GLN A 220 6.51 6.42 5.35
CA GLN A 220 5.18 6.96 5.12
C GLN A 220 4.20 6.36 6.11
N GLU A 221 3.70 7.16 7.03
CA GLU A 221 2.58 6.79 7.88
C GLU A 221 1.28 6.83 7.08
N GLY A 222 0.34 5.95 7.40
CA GLY A 222 -1.01 5.97 6.84
C GLY A 222 -1.95 6.83 7.67
N ILE A 223 -3.00 7.35 7.04
CA ILE A 223 -4.05 8.12 7.73
C ILE A 223 -4.95 7.23 8.61
N ILE A 224 -4.81 5.92 8.52
CA ILE A 224 -5.45 4.94 9.40
C ILE A 224 -4.41 4.50 10.42
N ASN A 225 -4.76 4.54 11.71
CA ASN A 225 -3.89 4.12 12.80
C ASN A 225 -3.23 2.76 12.51
N ASN A 226 -1.94 2.64 12.84
CA ASN A 226 -1.14 1.43 12.67
C ASN A 226 -0.97 0.96 11.21
N SER A 227 -1.14 1.86 10.25
CA SER A 227 -0.84 1.58 8.85
C SER A 227 0.34 2.42 8.36
N GLY A 228 1.09 1.92 7.37
CA GLY A 228 2.22 2.67 6.85
C GLY A 228 3.12 1.84 5.95
N TYR A 229 4.10 2.51 5.36
CA TYR A 229 5.07 1.92 4.46
C TYR A 229 6.47 2.45 4.72
N LYS A 230 7.42 1.57 4.99
CA LYS A 230 8.85 1.90 5.13
C LYS A 230 9.64 1.21 4.05
N ARG A 231 10.60 1.93 3.46
CA ARG A 231 11.47 1.37 2.43
C ARG A 231 12.90 1.88 2.60
N TYR A 232 13.84 0.97 2.51
CA TYR A 232 15.27 1.24 2.45
C TYR A 232 15.78 0.72 1.10
N THR A 233 16.38 1.59 0.30
CA THR A 233 16.94 1.21 -1.00
C THR A 233 18.40 1.61 -1.07
N PHE A 234 19.25 0.70 -1.50
CA PHE A 234 20.64 0.96 -1.88
C PHE A 234 20.83 0.55 -3.33
N ARG A 235 21.51 1.39 -4.09
CA ARG A 235 21.79 1.12 -5.49
C ARG A 235 23.21 1.52 -5.86
N ALA A 236 23.86 0.71 -6.69
CA ALA A 236 25.15 1.00 -7.28
C ALA A 236 25.15 0.65 -8.78
N ASN A 237 25.47 1.61 -9.62
CA ASN A 237 25.64 1.44 -11.06
C ASN A 237 27.05 1.90 -11.45
N VAL A 238 27.93 0.95 -11.75
CA VAL A 238 29.33 1.19 -11.99
C VAL A 238 29.76 0.51 -13.28
N ALA A 239 30.48 1.22 -14.13
CA ALA A 239 31.15 0.61 -15.27
C ALA A 239 32.56 1.18 -15.46
N ARG A 240 33.46 0.33 -15.95
CA ARG A 240 34.85 0.70 -16.18
C ARG A 240 35.40 0.05 -17.45
N LYS A 241 36.10 0.83 -18.24
CA LYS A 241 36.97 0.33 -19.29
C LYS A 241 38.25 -0.23 -18.66
N VAL A 242 38.35 -1.55 -18.64
CA VAL A 242 39.53 -2.26 -18.12
C VAL A 242 40.65 -2.24 -19.16
N HIS A 243 40.27 -2.27 -20.43
CA HIS A 243 41.15 -2.10 -21.58
C HIS A 243 40.46 -1.24 -22.63
N GLU A 244 41.19 -0.71 -23.61
CA GLU A 244 40.61 0.11 -24.69
C GLU A 244 39.45 -0.61 -25.44
N TRP A 245 39.52 -1.92 -25.48
CA TRP A 245 38.55 -2.77 -26.17
C TRP A 245 37.68 -3.63 -25.20
N ILE A 246 37.82 -3.47 -23.87
CA ILE A 246 37.01 -4.18 -22.86
C ILE A 246 36.38 -3.18 -21.88
N GLU A 247 35.05 -3.19 -21.78
CA GLU A 247 34.31 -2.49 -20.73
C GLU A 247 33.51 -3.52 -19.92
N ILE A 248 33.57 -3.41 -18.61
CA ILE A 248 32.76 -4.19 -17.67
C ILE A 248 31.93 -3.26 -16.83
N GLY A 249 30.71 -3.68 -16.50
CA GLY A 249 29.84 -2.90 -15.65
C GLY A 249 28.84 -3.76 -14.90
N THR A 250 28.36 -3.19 -13.81
CA THR A 250 27.31 -3.80 -12.99
C THR A 250 26.36 -2.71 -12.49
N ASN A 251 25.10 -3.06 -12.49
CA ASN A 251 24.04 -2.31 -11.83
C ASN A 251 23.42 -3.25 -10.80
N MET A 252 23.46 -2.88 -9.54
CA MET A 252 22.87 -3.64 -8.44
C MET A 252 21.94 -2.76 -7.62
N SER A 253 20.84 -3.32 -7.17
CA SER A 253 19.88 -2.67 -6.28
C SER A 253 19.45 -3.66 -5.20
N PHE A 254 19.45 -3.19 -3.97
CA PHE A 254 18.88 -3.88 -2.83
C PHE A 254 17.78 -3.01 -2.24
N THR A 255 16.62 -3.61 -2.01
CA THR A 255 15.47 -2.92 -1.39
C THR A 255 14.89 -3.83 -0.30
N ASN A 256 14.75 -3.25 0.89
CA ASN A 256 13.97 -3.81 1.97
C ASN A 256 12.76 -2.91 2.20
N SER A 257 11.56 -3.47 2.25
CA SER A 257 10.36 -2.71 2.56
C SER A 257 9.47 -3.45 3.55
N LEU A 258 8.84 -2.69 4.43
CA LEU A 258 7.81 -3.12 5.37
C LEU A 258 6.53 -2.36 5.07
N ASN A 259 5.47 -3.09 4.72
CA ASN A 259 4.15 -2.54 4.53
C ASN A 259 3.23 -3.01 5.66
N LYS A 260 2.73 -2.07 6.47
CA LYS A 260 1.71 -2.30 7.48
C LYS A 260 0.35 -2.06 6.85
N LEU A 261 -0.37 -3.14 6.63
CA LEU A 261 -1.60 -3.14 5.85
C LEU A 261 -2.81 -2.86 6.74
N ALA A 262 -3.64 -1.90 6.33
CA ALA A 262 -4.96 -1.69 6.93
C ALA A 262 -6.03 -2.36 6.08
N LYS A 263 -6.87 -3.18 6.68
CA LYS A 263 -7.97 -3.87 5.99
C LYS A 263 -9.11 -2.90 5.68
N THR A 264 -9.01 -2.18 4.57
CA THR A 264 -9.95 -1.11 4.21
C THR A 264 -11.14 -1.57 3.39
N ASN A 265 -10.98 -2.65 2.59
CA ASN A 265 -11.88 -3.03 1.50
C ASN A 265 -12.82 -4.20 1.80
N SER A 266 -12.86 -4.72 3.04
CA SER A 266 -13.76 -5.83 3.37
C SER A 266 -15.22 -5.39 3.41
N VAL A 267 -16.09 -6.18 2.80
CA VAL A 267 -17.54 -5.95 2.83
C VAL A 267 -18.09 -6.21 4.23
N SER A 268 -17.47 -7.10 5.00
CA SER A 268 -17.95 -7.49 6.33
C SER A 268 -17.21 -6.79 7.47
N ASP A 269 -15.88 -6.60 7.36
CA ASP A 269 -15.01 -6.21 8.47
C ASP A 269 -13.97 -5.14 8.10
N GLY A 270 -14.21 -4.39 7.02
CA GLY A 270 -13.34 -3.26 6.65
C GLY A 270 -13.36 -2.14 7.68
N ILE A 271 -12.19 -1.63 8.03
CA ILE A 271 -12.01 -0.58 9.05
C ILE A 271 -12.86 0.66 8.73
N ILE A 272 -12.82 1.14 7.47
CA ILE A 272 -13.58 2.33 7.05
C ILE A 272 -15.09 2.10 7.25
N ARG A 273 -15.58 0.94 6.85
CA ARG A 273 -16.98 0.57 7.08
C ARG A 273 -17.30 0.50 8.57
N GLY A 274 -16.41 -0.07 9.38
CA GLY A 274 -16.53 -0.11 10.82
C GLY A 274 -16.79 1.27 11.41
N THR A 275 -16.06 2.30 10.96
CA THR A 275 -16.24 3.68 11.47
C THR A 275 -17.61 4.28 11.15
N LEU A 276 -18.31 3.77 10.14
CA LEU A 276 -19.63 4.28 9.72
C LEU A 276 -20.79 3.49 10.33
N PHE A 277 -20.58 2.22 10.66
CA PHE A 277 -21.66 1.34 11.11
C PHE A 277 -21.58 0.95 12.59
N TYR A 278 -20.42 1.12 13.21
CA TYR A 278 -20.29 0.78 14.63
C TYR A 278 -21.04 1.80 15.49
N PRO A 279 -21.81 1.37 16.52
CA PRO A 279 -22.64 2.27 17.30
C PRO A 279 -21.87 3.36 18.02
N ALA A 280 -22.33 4.60 17.92
CA ALA A 280 -21.76 5.73 18.66
C ALA A 280 -21.88 5.58 20.18
N THR A 281 -22.73 4.68 20.66
CA THR A 281 -22.98 4.38 22.07
C THR A 281 -22.08 3.29 22.66
N ALA A 282 -21.31 2.60 21.81
CA ALA A 282 -20.40 1.56 22.28
C ALA A 282 -19.12 2.18 22.89
N PRO A 283 -18.61 1.63 24.00
CA PRO A 283 -17.32 2.05 24.56
C PRO A 283 -16.15 1.66 23.63
N LEU A 284 -15.01 2.37 23.75
CA LEU A 284 -13.85 2.18 22.89
C LEU A 284 -13.26 0.77 22.94
N ASP A 285 -13.23 0.19 24.12
CA ASP A 285 -12.59 -1.10 24.45
C ASP A 285 -13.57 -2.27 24.53
N ASP A 286 -14.80 -2.10 24.00
CA ASP A 286 -15.80 -3.16 24.05
C ASP A 286 -15.47 -4.27 23.07
N GLU A 287 -14.82 -5.31 23.58
CA GLU A 287 -14.58 -6.56 22.85
C GLU A 287 -15.81 -7.48 22.83
N THR A 288 -16.79 -7.26 23.72
CA THR A 288 -17.91 -8.19 23.96
C THR A 288 -19.12 -7.95 23.06
N ASN A 289 -19.22 -6.79 22.45
CA ASN A 289 -20.42 -6.35 21.72
C ASN A 289 -20.54 -6.88 20.29
N ASN A 290 -19.59 -7.68 19.84
CA ASN A 290 -19.62 -8.28 18.49
C ASN A 290 -20.80 -9.24 18.26
N ALA A 291 -21.40 -9.80 19.31
CA ALA A 291 -22.50 -10.76 19.20
C ALA A 291 -23.88 -10.11 19.01
N GLN A 292 -24.07 -8.87 19.48
CA GLN A 292 -25.37 -8.19 19.39
C GLN A 292 -25.47 -7.18 18.26
N LEU A 293 -24.34 -6.73 17.70
CA LEU A 293 -24.28 -5.63 16.74
C LEU A 293 -24.18 -6.04 15.28
N ASN A 294 -24.57 -7.24 14.97
CA ASN A 294 -24.50 -7.79 13.62
C ASN A 294 -23.07 -8.13 13.17
N TRP A 295 -22.95 -9.32 12.73
CA TRP A 295 -21.95 -9.95 11.90
C TRP A 295 -21.26 -9.08 10.82
N PHE A 296 -21.45 -7.76 10.83
CA PHE A 296 -20.97 -6.85 9.78
C PHE A 296 -19.86 -5.86 10.19
N SER A 297 -19.48 -5.77 11.45
CA SER A 297 -18.40 -4.84 11.82
C SER A 297 -17.72 -5.22 13.13
N SER A 298 -16.41 -5.41 13.06
CA SER A 298 -15.55 -5.43 14.25
C SER A 298 -15.41 -4.03 14.83
N ASN A 299 -15.15 -3.92 16.14
CA ASN A 299 -14.82 -2.63 16.76
C ASN A 299 -13.63 -2.00 16.05
N PRO A 300 -13.78 -0.86 15.37
CA PRO A 300 -12.73 -0.29 14.53
C PRO A 300 -11.53 0.19 15.35
N TYR A 301 -11.72 0.63 16.59
CA TYR A 301 -10.64 1.06 17.48
C TYR A 301 -9.78 -0.12 17.93
N VAL A 302 -10.41 -1.20 18.38
CA VAL A 302 -9.69 -2.42 18.79
C VAL A 302 -8.98 -3.05 17.58
N TYR A 303 -9.69 -3.12 16.46
CA TYR A 303 -9.14 -3.72 15.23
C TYR A 303 -7.88 -2.99 14.74
N THR A 304 -7.88 -1.67 14.68
CA THR A 304 -6.71 -0.91 14.21
C THR A 304 -5.49 -1.03 15.13
N ARG A 305 -5.69 -1.38 16.40
CA ARG A 305 -4.60 -1.50 17.38
C ARG A 305 -4.15 -2.93 17.62
N ALA A 306 -5.07 -3.89 17.52
CA ALA A 306 -4.80 -5.31 17.81
C ALA A 306 -4.44 -6.11 16.55
N ALA A 307 -5.01 -5.77 15.39
CA ALA A 307 -4.71 -6.48 14.16
C ALA A 307 -3.30 -6.16 13.68
N LYS A 308 -2.55 -7.20 13.39
CA LYS A 308 -1.23 -7.12 12.77
C LYS A 308 -1.32 -7.73 11.38
N ASP A 309 -1.00 -6.97 10.35
CA ASP A 309 -0.88 -7.46 8.99
C ASP A 309 0.31 -6.74 8.34
N GLU A 310 1.47 -7.36 8.43
CA GLU A 310 2.74 -6.80 7.99
C GLU A 310 3.30 -7.62 6.83
N LEU A 311 3.61 -6.95 5.73
CA LEU A 311 4.28 -7.54 4.58
C LEU A 311 5.70 -6.99 4.47
N THR A 312 6.69 -7.84 4.76
CA THR A 312 8.11 -7.53 4.55
C THR A 312 8.54 -8.06 3.20
N THR A 313 9.14 -7.19 2.39
CA THR A 313 9.67 -7.55 1.07
C THR A 313 11.16 -7.24 1.01
N ASN A 314 11.96 -8.25 0.70
CA ASN A 314 13.38 -8.13 0.42
C ASN A 314 13.62 -8.41 -1.06
N SER A 315 14.12 -7.41 -1.79
CA SER A 315 14.40 -7.52 -3.21
C SER A 315 15.87 -7.26 -3.49
N PHE A 316 16.48 -8.12 -4.27
CA PHE A 316 17.81 -7.91 -4.81
C PHE A 316 17.76 -8.05 -6.34
N PHE A 317 18.31 -7.08 -7.02
CA PHE A 317 18.45 -7.08 -8.47
C PHE A 317 19.90 -6.80 -8.83
N SER A 318 20.44 -7.55 -9.80
CA SER A 318 21.76 -7.28 -10.35
C SER A 318 21.76 -7.53 -11.85
N SER A 319 22.38 -6.61 -12.58
CA SER A 319 22.61 -6.71 -14.01
C SER A 319 24.07 -6.37 -14.30
N SER A 320 24.83 -7.33 -14.76
CA SER A 320 26.25 -7.16 -15.08
C SER A 320 26.46 -7.36 -16.58
N PHE A 321 27.40 -6.61 -17.15
CA PHE A 321 27.76 -6.77 -18.54
C PHE A 321 29.26 -6.77 -18.78
N VAL A 322 29.63 -7.46 -19.85
CA VAL A 322 30.94 -7.35 -20.46
C VAL A 322 30.74 -6.94 -21.91
N GLU A 323 31.33 -5.82 -22.32
CA GLU A 323 31.36 -5.35 -23.71
C GLU A 323 32.78 -5.44 -24.24
N ILE A 324 32.94 -6.11 -25.38
CA ILE A 324 34.21 -6.30 -26.05
C ILE A 324 34.11 -5.65 -27.43
N THR A 325 35.06 -4.79 -27.77
CA THR A 325 35.17 -4.11 -29.08
C THR A 325 36.47 -4.55 -29.77
N PRO A 326 36.50 -5.79 -30.32
CA PRO A 326 37.74 -6.35 -30.90
C PRO A 326 38.21 -5.58 -32.15
N TYR A 327 37.29 -4.98 -32.88
CA TYR A 327 37.55 -4.14 -34.04
C TYR A 327 36.72 -2.85 -33.95
N LYS A 328 37.13 -1.79 -34.66
CA LYS A 328 36.55 -0.45 -34.57
C LYS A 328 35.00 -0.41 -34.71
N ASP A 329 34.42 -1.31 -35.49
CA ASP A 329 32.99 -1.31 -35.80
C ASP A 329 32.25 -2.55 -35.29
N LEU A 330 32.92 -3.43 -34.50
CA LEU A 330 32.32 -4.63 -33.96
C LEU A 330 32.27 -4.55 -32.42
N LYS A 331 31.06 -4.52 -31.88
CA LYS A 331 30.81 -4.59 -30.45
C LYS A 331 30.07 -5.87 -30.11
N VAL A 332 30.61 -6.64 -29.19
CA VAL A 332 29.96 -7.80 -28.60
C VAL A 332 29.68 -7.52 -27.13
N ARG A 333 28.41 -7.54 -26.75
CA ARG A 333 28.00 -7.29 -25.36
C ARG A 333 27.23 -8.51 -24.82
N GLN A 334 27.73 -9.04 -23.72
CA GLN A 334 27.07 -10.09 -22.96
C GLN A 334 26.51 -9.48 -21.68
N ASN A 335 25.23 -9.67 -21.43
CA ASN A 335 24.56 -9.26 -20.20
C ASN A 335 24.16 -10.48 -19.39
N VAL A 336 24.34 -10.40 -18.09
CA VAL A 336 23.88 -11.41 -17.12
C VAL A 336 23.06 -10.70 -16.05
N GLY A 337 21.81 -11.11 -15.88
CA GLY A 337 20.91 -10.55 -14.88
C GLY A 337 20.55 -11.59 -13.81
N PHE A 338 20.44 -11.14 -12.59
CA PHE A 338 19.96 -11.91 -11.46
C PHE A 338 18.94 -11.08 -10.69
N SER A 339 17.79 -11.66 -10.36
CA SER A 339 16.79 -11.04 -9.50
C SER A 339 16.32 -12.04 -8.46
N TYR A 340 16.18 -11.56 -7.23
CA TYR A 340 15.72 -12.35 -6.11
C TYR A 340 14.74 -11.51 -5.28
N ASN A 341 13.60 -12.12 -4.90
CA ASN A 341 12.57 -11.44 -4.16
C ASN A 341 11.96 -12.39 -3.12
N ILE A 342 11.96 -11.98 -1.85
CA ILE A 342 11.32 -12.69 -0.75
C ILE A 342 10.24 -11.80 -0.18
N ASN A 343 9.06 -12.37 0.00
CA ASN A 343 7.93 -11.75 0.67
C ASN A 343 7.56 -12.59 1.89
N GLU A 344 7.58 -11.96 3.05
CA GLU A 344 7.16 -12.55 4.32
C GLU A 344 5.96 -11.77 4.83
N ARG A 345 4.86 -12.45 5.11
CA ARG A 345 3.65 -11.84 5.67
C ARG A 345 3.38 -12.40 7.04
N ASP A 346 3.22 -11.51 8.00
CA ASP A 346 2.89 -11.79 9.41
C ASP A 346 1.48 -11.20 9.68
N VAL A 347 0.53 -12.08 10.07
CA VAL A 347 -0.88 -11.75 10.27
C VAL A 347 -1.35 -12.23 11.63
#